data_630962546150f41cab6a7e2755b1196e
#
_entry.id   630962546150f41cab6a7e2755b1196e
#
_cell.length_a   1.000
_cell.length_b   1.000
_cell.length_c   1.000
_cell.angle_alpha   90.00
_cell.angle_beta   90.00
_cell.angle_gamma   90.00
#
_symmetry.space_group_name_H-M   'P 1'
#
loop_
_entity.id
_entity.type
_entity.pdbx_description
1 polymer ?
#
loop_
_entity_poly.entity_id
_entity_poly.type
_entity_poly.pdbx_seq_one_letter_code
_entity_poly.pdbx_strand_id
1 'polypeptide(L)'
;MPAIAKFRRAVFRRVLLPASHWWHTRVHGMHIGTGARISRKALLDKTYPQGVHIGDYTAVTAGAAVMTHDFVNREHKATYVGRNCFLGYNCIILPGVTIGDSVIVSGNSVVGRDVPSNCVVMGNPARVVERDIVTGPWGIRLDKGNASAVEP
;
A
#
# COMPACT_ATOMS: atom_id res chain seq x y z
N MET A 1 18.14 -23.24 -12.58
CA MET A 1 17.26 -22.48 -11.67
C MET A 1 16.86 -21.06 -12.10
N PRO A 2 17.59 -20.27 -12.93
CA PRO A 2 17.17 -18.92 -13.30
C PRO A 2 15.93 -18.81 -14.23
N ALA A 3 15.69 -19.78 -15.10
CA ALA A 3 14.57 -19.75 -16.06
C ALA A 3 13.20 -19.90 -15.39
N ILE A 4 13.06 -20.77 -14.42
CA ILE A 4 11.80 -20.99 -13.68
C ILE A 4 11.43 -19.75 -12.86
N ALA A 5 12.41 -19.06 -12.27
CA ALA A 5 12.17 -17.84 -11.53
C ALA A 5 11.73 -16.68 -12.44
N LYS A 6 12.32 -16.56 -13.64
CA LYS A 6 11.90 -15.59 -14.66
C LYS A 6 10.48 -15.87 -15.16
N PHE A 7 10.16 -17.13 -15.43
CA PHE A 7 8.82 -17.55 -15.85
C PHE A 7 7.77 -17.25 -14.77
N ARG A 8 8.03 -17.61 -13.51
CA ARG A 8 7.14 -17.30 -12.38
C ARG A 8 6.90 -15.80 -12.21
N ARG A 9 7.95 -14.97 -12.36
CA ARG A 9 7.82 -13.51 -12.31
C ARG A 9 6.99 -12.97 -13.47
N ALA A 10 7.17 -13.50 -14.69
CA ALA A 10 6.42 -13.10 -15.86
C ALA A 10 4.92 -13.45 -15.73
N VAL A 11 4.59 -14.65 -15.27
CA VAL A 11 3.20 -15.07 -14.99
C VAL A 11 2.59 -14.20 -13.89
N PHE A 12 3.33 -13.95 -12.82
CA PHE A 12 2.86 -13.08 -11.75
C PHE A 12 2.54 -11.66 -12.26
N ARG A 13 3.45 -11.06 -13.03
CA ARG A 13 3.26 -9.70 -13.56
C ARG A 13 2.14 -9.61 -14.62
N ARG A 14 2.04 -10.59 -15.52
CA ARG A 14 1.12 -10.52 -16.68
C ARG A 14 -0.29 -11.04 -16.40
N VAL A 15 -0.45 -11.92 -15.43
CA VAL A 15 -1.73 -12.58 -15.17
C VAL A 15 -2.25 -12.31 -13.76
N LEU A 16 -1.43 -12.55 -12.73
CA LEU A 16 -1.92 -12.50 -11.35
C LEU A 16 -2.14 -11.07 -10.83
N LEU A 17 -1.29 -10.11 -11.23
CA LEU A 17 -1.49 -8.72 -10.83
C LEU A 17 -2.74 -8.09 -11.47
N PRO A 18 -2.96 -8.20 -12.79
CA PRO A 18 -4.19 -7.71 -13.40
C PRO A 18 -5.45 -8.39 -12.87
N ALA A 19 -5.40 -9.71 -12.65
CA ALA A 19 -6.53 -10.45 -12.08
C ALA A 19 -6.83 -10.02 -10.64
N SER A 20 -5.81 -9.80 -9.82
CA SER A 20 -5.97 -9.28 -8.46
C SER A 20 -6.55 -7.87 -8.46
N HIS A 21 -6.05 -6.99 -9.33
CA HIS A 21 -6.57 -5.63 -9.49
C HIS A 21 -8.04 -5.65 -9.91
N TRP A 22 -8.39 -6.43 -10.94
CA TRP A 22 -9.77 -6.60 -11.39
C TRP A 22 -10.68 -7.11 -10.27
N TRP A 23 -10.22 -8.09 -9.48
CA TRP A 23 -10.97 -8.66 -8.37
C TRP A 23 -11.28 -7.60 -7.30
N HIS A 24 -10.28 -6.85 -6.86
CA HIS A 24 -10.48 -5.82 -5.85
C HIS A 24 -11.37 -4.68 -6.35
N THR A 25 -11.23 -4.25 -7.61
CA THR A 25 -11.99 -3.13 -8.14
C THR A 25 -13.41 -3.51 -8.57
N ARG A 26 -13.58 -4.62 -9.31
CA ARG A 26 -14.88 -4.98 -9.89
C ARG A 26 -15.75 -5.80 -8.96
N VAL A 27 -15.15 -6.69 -8.17
CA VAL A 27 -15.93 -7.56 -7.26
C VAL A 27 -16.15 -6.88 -5.91
N HIS A 28 -15.11 -6.27 -5.33
CA HIS A 28 -15.21 -5.61 -4.04
C HIS A 28 -15.53 -4.12 -4.12
N GLY A 29 -15.43 -3.46 -5.27
CA GLY A 29 -15.67 -2.03 -5.42
C GLY A 29 -14.62 -1.14 -4.77
N MET A 30 -13.42 -1.69 -4.52
CA MET A 30 -12.29 -0.92 -3.98
C MET A 30 -11.69 0.00 -5.05
N HIS A 31 -11.14 1.12 -4.64
CA HIS A 31 -10.44 2.06 -5.51
C HIS A 31 -8.94 1.77 -5.50
N ILE A 32 -8.47 0.97 -6.46
CA ILE A 32 -7.06 0.58 -6.57
C ILE A 32 -6.45 1.23 -7.80
N GLY A 33 -5.40 2.00 -7.61
CA GLY A 33 -4.70 2.73 -8.67
C GLY A 33 -3.89 1.84 -9.61
N THR A 34 -3.50 2.42 -10.73
CA THR A 34 -2.71 1.75 -11.78
C THR A 34 -1.36 1.30 -11.23
N GLY A 35 -0.93 0.10 -11.58
CA GLY A 35 0.38 -0.41 -11.17
C GLY A 35 0.54 -0.67 -9.67
N ALA A 36 -0.51 -0.53 -8.86
CA ALA A 36 -0.47 -0.89 -7.45
C ALA A 36 -0.20 -2.40 -7.28
N ARG A 37 0.64 -2.75 -6.33
CA ARG A 37 1.00 -4.14 -6.01
C ARG A 37 0.48 -4.52 -4.64
N ILE A 38 -0.55 -5.37 -4.62
CA ILE A 38 -1.17 -5.83 -3.38
C ILE A 38 -0.78 -7.27 -3.15
N SER A 39 -0.14 -7.53 -2.01
CA SER A 39 0.17 -8.89 -1.60
C SER A 39 -1.12 -9.70 -1.38
N ARG A 40 -1.13 -10.96 -1.79
CA ARG A 40 -2.25 -11.87 -1.50
C ARG A 40 -2.49 -12.09 -0.01
N LYS A 41 -1.50 -11.76 0.83
CA LYS A 41 -1.58 -11.83 2.29
C LYS A 41 -1.86 -10.45 2.91
N ALA A 42 -2.11 -9.41 2.12
CA ALA A 42 -2.57 -8.13 2.62
C ALA A 42 -4.05 -8.22 3.05
N LEU A 43 -4.41 -7.44 4.04
CA LEU A 43 -5.74 -7.40 4.62
C LEU A 43 -6.41 -6.08 4.22
N LEU A 44 -7.09 -6.08 3.08
CA LEU A 44 -7.96 -4.97 2.69
C LEU A 44 -9.35 -5.20 3.27
N ASP A 45 -9.90 -4.18 3.89
CA ASP A 45 -11.19 -4.28 4.58
C ASP A 45 -12.32 -4.68 3.61
N LYS A 46 -13.02 -5.75 3.96
CA LYS A 46 -14.16 -6.27 3.19
C LYS A 46 -15.52 -5.88 3.77
N THR A 47 -15.54 -5.26 4.94
CA THR A 47 -16.78 -4.79 5.58
C THR A 47 -17.29 -3.53 4.91
N TYR A 48 -16.37 -2.60 4.59
CA TYR A 48 -16.67 -1.40 3.80
C TYR A 48 -15.62 -1.23 2.69
N PRO A 49 -15.63 -2.11 1.68
CA PRO A 49 -14.57 -2.15 0.66
C PRO A 49 -14.52 -0.90 -0.22
N GLN A 50 -15.65 -0.23 -0.45
CA GLN A 50 -15.70 1.02 -1.22
C GLN A 50 -14.92 2.17 -0.55
N GLY A 51 -14.69 2.06 0.75
CA GLY A 51 -13.86 3.01 1.50
C GLY A 51 -12.36 2.80 1.34
N VAL A 52 -11.91 1.70 0.71
CA VAL A 52 -10.49 1.43 0.48
C VAL A 52 -10.02 2.16 -0.77
N HIS A 53 -9.10 3.12 -0.59
CA HIS A 53 -8.48 3.87 -1.69
C HIS A 53 -6.96 3.70 -1.63
N ILE A 54 -6.38 3.13 -2.69
CA ILE A 54 -4.93 2.93 -2.82
C ILE A 54 -4.48 3.55 -4.14
N GLY A 55 -3.56 4.49 -4.06
CA GLY A 55 -3.05 5.24 -5.20
C GLY A 55 -2.13 4.43 -6.12
N ASP A 56 -1.80 5.06 -7.25
CA ASP A 56 -0.99 4.46 -8.29
C ASP A 56 0.39 4.05 -7.78
N TYR A 57 0.92 2.93 -8.31
CA TYR A 57 2.25 2.43 -8.00
C TYR A 57 2.56 2.29 -6.50
N THR A 58 1.54 2.08 -5.69
CA THR A 58 1.70 1.81 -4.26
C THR A 58 1.84 0.32 -4.00
N ALA A 59 2.75 -0.04 -3.10
CA ALA A 59 2.94 -1.41 -2.65
C ALA A 59 2.30 -1.66 -1.29
N VAL A 60 1.45 -2.67 -1.21
CA VAL A 60 0.87 -3.18 0.04
C VAL A 60 1.43 -4.56 0.30
N THR A 61 2.28 -4.70 1.31
CA THR A 61 3.01 -5.94 1.58
C THR A 61 2.19 -6.94 2.40
N ALA A 62 2.78 -8.11 2.65
CA ALA A 62 2.08 -9.17 3.37
C ALA A 62 1.74 -8.75 4.82
N GLY A 63 0.52 -9.05 5.24
CA GLY A 63 0.01 -8.71 6.56
C GLY A 63 -0.32 -7.23 6.76
N ALA A 64 0.03 -6.34 5.83
CA ALA A 64 -0.39 -4.95 5.91
C ALA A 64 -1.91 -4.86 5.82
N ALA A 65 -2.53 -4.16 6.78
CA ALA A 65 -3.97 -3.99 6.89
C ALA A 65 -4.39 -2.56 6.57
N VAL A 66 -5.36 -2.40 5.66
CA VAL A 66 -6.02 -1.12 5.38
C VAL A 66 -7.47 -1.26 5.80
N MET A 67 -7.82 -0.60 6.90
CA MET A 67 -9.13 -0.70 7.52
C MET A 67 -10.01 0.49 7.16
N THR A 68 -11.31 0.25 7.01
CA THR A 68 -12.31 1.27 6.64
C THR A 68 -13.56 1.20 7.52
N HIS A 69 -13.60 0.25 8.47
CA HIS A 69 -14.67 0.18 9.46
C HIS A 69 -14.10 0.21 10.87
N ASP A 70 -14.80 0.92 11.75
CA ASP A 70 -14.57 0.92 13.18
C ASP A 70 -15.71 0.13 13.86
N PHE A 71 -15.40 -1.10 14.25
CA PHE A 71 -16.38 -1.98 14.88
C PHE A 71 -16.84 -1.44 16.24
N VAL A 72 -15.95 -0.79 16.99
CA VAL A 72 -16.26 -0.30 18.35
C VAL A 72 -17.23 0.87 18.29
N ASN A 73 -16.97 1.82 17.39
CA ASN A 73 -17.82 3.00 17.20
C ASN A 73 -18.95 2.79 16.19
N ARG A 74 -19.00 1.61 15.54
CA ARG A 74 -19.97 1.28 14.48
C ARG A 74 -19.95 2.28 13.31
N GLU A 75 -18.76 2.73 12.93
CA GLU A 75 -18.59 3.72 11.88
C GLU A 75 -17.87 3.14 10.66
N HIS A 76 -18.25 3.63 9.50
CA HIS A 76 -17.53 3.39 8.25
C HIS A 76 -16.80 4.68 7.85
N LYS A 77 -15.48 4.60 7.67
CA LYS A 77 -14.63 5.74 7.31
C LYS A 77 -13.71 5.34 6.16
N ALA A 78 -13.80 6.05 5.05
CA ALA A 78 -12.91 5.80 3.93
C ALA A 78 -11.45 6.11 4.31
N THR A 79 -10.55 5.23 3.91
CA THR A 79 -9.11 5.32 4.17
C THR A 79 -8.39 5.49 2.84
N TYR A 80 -7.51 6.47 2.78
CA TYR A 80 -6.82 6.88 1.57
C TYR A 80 -5.33 6.65 1.71
N VAL A 81 -4.74 5.99 0.72
CA VAL A 81 -3.29 5.85 0.58
C VAL A 81 -2.88 6.44 -0.76
N GLY A 82 -1.96 7.39 -0.74
CA GLY A 82 -1.48 8.07 -1.92
C GLY A 82 -0.69 7.17 -2.87
N ARG A 83 -0.08 7.78 -3.88
CA ARG A 83 0.73 7.09 -4.89
C ARG A 83 2.19 6.95 -4.45
N ASN A 84 2.90 6.00 -5.09
CA ASN A 84 4.31 5.73 -4.83
C ASN A 84 4.61 5.42 -3.35
N CYS A 85 3.64 4.88 -2.63
CA CYS A 85 3.78 4.52 -1.22
C CYS A 85 4.25 3.08 -1.05
N PHE A 86 4.81 2.80 0.13
CA PHE A 86 5.13 1.46 0.58
C PHE A 86 4.51 1.20 1.95
N LEU A 87 3.59 0.25 2.02
CA LEU A 87 3.02 -0.22 3.27
C LEU A 87 3.78 -1.48 3.70
N GLY A 88 4.60 -1.34 4.73
CA GLY A 88 5.49 -2.38 5.24
C GLY A 88 4.75 -3.55 5.89
N TYR A 89 5.46 -4.64 6.12
CA TYR A 89 4.92 -5.88 6.67
C TYR A 89 4.15 -5.65 7.98
N ASN A 90 2.94 -6.21 8.06
CA ASN A 90 2.09 -6.16 9.26
C ASN A 90 1.80 -4.74 9.77
N CYS A 91 1.94 -3.71 8.95
CA CYS A 91 1.46 -2.39 9.35
C CYS A 91 -0.06 -2.35 9.33
N ILE A 92 -0.64 -1.46 10.14
CA ILE A 92 -2.08 -1.28 10.24
C ILE A 92 -2.40 0.18 9.98
N ILE A 93 -3.25 0.44 8.99
CA ILE A 93 -3.81 1.76 8.72
C ILE A 93 -5.23 1.77 9.26
N LEU A 94 -5.49 2.62 10.24
CA LEU A 94 -6.80 2.69 10.91
C LEU A 94 -7.85 3.38 10.02
N PRO A 95 -9.16 3.15 10.29
CA PRO A 95 -10.24 3.73 9.51
C PRO A 95 -10.20 5.26 9.49
N GLY A 96 -10.43 5.85 8.31
CA GLY A 96 -10.49 7.30 8.13
C GLY A 96 -9.14 8.02 7.99
N VAL A 97 -8.04 7.28 8.01
CA VAL A 97 -6.70 7.86 7.84
C VAL A 97 -6.43 8.19 6.38
N THR A 98 -5.84 9.35 6.13
CA THR A 98 -5.28 9.76 4.85
C THR A 98 -3.76 9.72 4.89
N ILE A 99 -3.16 8.90 4.03
CA ILE A 99 -1.72 8.85 3.79
C ILE A 99 -1.42 9.58 2.48
N GLY A 100 -0.55 10.57 2.52
CA GLY A 100 -0.12 11.34 1.35
C GLY A 100 0.71 10.51 0.36
N ASP A 101 1.22 11.16 -0.67
CA ASP A 101 2.07 10.55 -1.70
C ASP A 101 3.49 10.31 -1.18
N SER A 102 4.19 9.35 -1.77
CA SER A 102 5.61 9.07 -1.45
C SER A 102 5.85 8.80 0.04
N VAL A 103 4.97 8.05 0.68
CA VAL A 103 5.09 7.69 2.10
C VAL A 103 5.54 6.23 2.23
N ILE A 104 6.48 6.02 3.13
CA ILE A 104 6.91 4.70 3.57
C ILE A 104 6.38 4.46 4.98
N VAL A 105 5.50 3.49 5.13
CA VAL A 105 5.06 2.99 6.44
C VAL A 105 5.92 1.78 6.79
N SER A 106 6.71 1.88 7.86
CA SER A 106 7.56 0.79 8.31
C SER A 106 6.75 -0.41 8.82
N GLY A 107 7.36 -1.59 8.78
CA GLY A 107 6.70 -2.80 9.27
C GLY A 107 6.27 -2.68 10.74
N ASN A 108 5.20 -3.39 11.11
CA ASN A 108 4.60 -3.42 12.46
C ASN A 108 4.16 -2.05 13.00
N SER A 109 3.98 -1.06 12.12
CA SER A 109 3.52 0.27 12.51
C SER A 109 2.00 0.36 12.54
N VAL A 110 1.45 1.13 13.46
CA VAL A 110 0.00 1.42 13.54
C VAL A 110 -0.23 2.89 13.27
N VAL A 111 -0.82 3.19 12.11
CA VAL A 111 -1.10 4.56 11.66
C VAL A 111 -2.54 4.92 12.00
N GLY A 112 -2.70 5.77 13.00
CA GLY A 112 -4.01 6.22 13.49
C GLY A 112 -4.29 7.72 13.26
N ARG A 113 -3.45 8.40 12.48
CA ARG A 113 -3.60 9.81 12.11
C ARG A 113 -3.10 10.02 10.69
N ASP A 114 -3.58 11.08 10.05
CA ASP A 114 -3.14 11.46 8.72
C ASP A 114 -1.62 11.66 8.66
N VAL A 115 -1.06 11.24 7.54
CA VAL A 115 0.38 11.26 7.28
C VAL A 115 0.65 12.18 6.09
N PRO A 116 1.49 13.22 6.24
CA PRO A 116 1.85 14.09 5.14
C PRO A 116 2.67 13.33 4.07
N SER A 117 2.71 13.87 2.87
CA SER A 117 3.53 13.31 1.79
C SER A 117 5.03 13.36 2.11
N ASN A 118 5.81 12.55 1.40
CA ASN A 118 7.28 12.58 1.36
C ASN A 118 7.92 12.28 2.73
N CYS A 119 7.43 11.28 3.43
CA CYS A 119 7.98 10.93 4.75
C CYS A 119 8.00 9.41 5.02
N VAL A 120 8.78 9.05 6.01
CA VAL A 120 8.76 7.71 6.62
C VAL A 120 8.06 7.80 7.97
N VAL A 121 7.14 6.89 8.21
CA VAL A 121 6.48 6.73 9.52
C VAL A 121 6.79 5.37 10.11
N MET A 122 6.96 5.33 11.43
CA MET A 122 7.32 4.11 12.16
C MET A 122 6.71 4.10 13.56
N GLY A 123 6.42 2.91 14.05
CA GLY A 123 6.06 2.64 15.44
C GLY A 123 4.57 2.42 15.67
N ASN A 124 4.23 2.16 16.93
CA ASN A 124 2.86 2.04 17.43
C ASN A 124 2.70 2.89 18.70
N PRO A 125 2.02 4.04 18.64
CA PRO A 125 1.46 4.67 17.44
C PRO A 125 2.55 5.20 16.50
N ALA A 126 2.30 5.16 15.19
CA ALA A 126 3.26 5.60 14.17
C ALA A 126 3.56 7.10 14.28
N ARG A 127 4.83 7.46 14.09
CA ARG A 127 5.31 8.83 14.06
C ARG A 127 6.21 9.05 12.86
N VAL A 128 6.24 10.26 12.33
CA VAL A 128 7.17 10.66 11.28
C VAL A 128 8.59 10.60 11.83
N VAL A 129 9.43 9.78 11.22
CA VAL A 129 10.85 9.59 11.60
C VAL A 129 11.82 10.17 10.58
N GLU A 130 11.38 10.36 9.34
CA GLU A 130 12.17 10.96 8.26
C GLU A 130 11.24 11.78 7.36
N ARG A 131 11.71 12.95 6.89
CA ARG A 131 10.98 13.85 5.99
C ARG A 131 11.75 14.06 4.70
N ASP A 132 11.08 14.69 3.75
CA ASP A 132 11.66 15.13 2.47
C ASP A 132 12.25 13.98 1.65
N ILE A 133 11.67 12.78 1.80
CA ILE A 133 12.05 11.62 0.99
C ILE A 133 11.46 11.73 -0.40
N VAL A 134 12.15 11.12 -1.35
CA VAL A 134 11.66 10.97 -2.73
C VAL A 134 11.53 9.48 -3.05
N THR A 135 10.32 9.07 -3.42
CA THR A 135 10.07 7.69 -3.85
C THR A 135 9.60 7.63 -5.30
N GLY A 136 10.00 6.59 -5.99
CA GLY A 136 9.41 6.14 -7.24
C GLY A 136 8.35 5.05 -7.01
N PRO A 137 8.00 4.29 -8.06
CA PRO A 137 7.05 3.20 -7.98
C PRO A 137 7.35 2.26 -6.80
N TRP A 138 6.27 1.87 -6.11
CA TRP A 138 6.29 0.92 -4.98
C TRP A 138 7.14 1.36 -3.78
N GLY A 139 7.31 2.68 -3.59
CA GLY A 139 8.06 3.25 -2.48
C GLY A 139 9.58 3.07 -2.58
N ILE A 140 10.11 2.78 -3.77
CA ILE A 140 11.56 2.67 -3.98
C ILE A 140 12.19 4.04 -3.77
N ARG A 141 13.14 4.14 -2.85
CA ARG A 141 13.85 5.39 -2.52
C ARG A 141 14.73 5.84 -3.68
N LEU A 142 14.46 7.03 -4.22
CA LEU A 142 15.25 7.64 -5.30
C LEU A 142 16.37 8.53 -4.76
N ASP A 143 16.14 9.12 -3.62
CA ASP A 143 17.09 10.00 -2.91
C ASP A 143 18.33 9.24 -2.34
N LYS A 144 18.30 7.91 -2.32
CA LYS A 144 19.42 7.05 -1.91
C LYS A 144 20.12 6.34 -3.08
N GLY A 145 20.05 6.91 -4.28
CA GLY A 145 20.78 6.40 -5.46
C GLY A 145 20.18 5.16 -6.12
N ASN A 146 18.93 4.80 -5.80
CA ASN A 146 18.26 3.62 -6.36
C ASN A 146 17.52 3.89 -7.69
N ALA A 147 17.84 4.97 -8.40
CA ALA A 147 17.14 5.38 -9.62
C ALA A 147 17.14 4.31 -10.72
N SER A 148 18.18 3.46 -10.79
CA SER A 148 18.29 2.37 -11.76
C SER A 148 17.38 1.15 -11.45
N ALA A 149 16.76 1.11 -10.30
CA ALA A 149 15.87 0.01 -9.91
C ALA A 149 14.40 0.20 -10.34
N VAL A 150 14.11 1.33 -11.01
CA VAL A 150 12.74 1.75 -11.35
C VAL A 150 12.49 1.52 -12.85
N GLU A 151 12.54 0.29 -13.32
CA GLU A 151 11.87 -0.08 -14.58
C GLU A 151 10.44 -0.53 -14.27
N PRO A 152 9.41 0.08 -14.91
CA PRO A 152 8.01 -0.25 -14.70
C PRO A 152 7.61 -1.63 -15.22
#